data_724c262caa2b0e020a956bc1a20c1c7d
#
_entry.id   724c262caa2b0e020a956bc1a20c1c7d
#
_cell.length_a   1.000
_cell.length_b   1.000
_cell.length_c   1.000
_cell.angle_alpha   90.00
_cell.angle_beta   90.00
_cell.angle_gamma   90.00
#
_symmetry.space_group_name_H-M   'P 1'
#
loop_
_entity.id
_entity.type
_entity.pdbx_description
1 polymer ?
#
loop_
_entity_poly.entity_id
_entity_poly.type
_entity_poly.pdbx_seq_one_letter_code
_entity_poly.pdbx_strand_id
1 'polypeptide(L)'
;MPRKIVPPDNWRPKSTPELSHDLDPAKRENFRLRQQSAMLRTECKQLFRQRPDRAMVKALLAEAERSVRAGEEAVERQRSIIKELERAGYDDKEARSVLHALLNTQALHVLTRDRLVELLTE
;
A
#
# COMPACT_ATOMS: atom_id res chain seq x y z
N MET A 1 -39.89 -38.94 13.98
CA MET A 1 -39.44 -38.36 14.12
C MET A 1 -38.93 -37.57 13.78
N PRO A 2 -38.62 -37.01 13.86
CA PRO A 2 -38.05 -36.30 13.35
C PRO A 2 -37.02 -35.82 13.47
N ARG A 3 -36.52 -35.89 13.32
CA ARG A 3 -35.66 -35.51 13.26
C ARG A 3 -35.23 -34.64 13.16
N LYS A 4 -34.71 -34.38 13.31
CA LYS A 4 -34.18 -33.68 13.26
C LYS A 4 -33.52 -33.25 12.71
N ILE A 5 -33.62 -32.62 12.80
CA ILE A 5 -32.97 -32.04 11.97
C ILE A 5 -32.08 -31.24 12.50
N VAL A 6 -31.66 -31.62 13.21
CA VAL A 6 -30.56 -30.98 13.72
C VAL A 6 -29.64 -30.68 12.70
N PRO A 7 -29.25 -29.47 12.63
CA PRO A 7 -28.18 -29.22 11.77
C PRO A 7 -27.11 -30.14 12.18
N PRO A 8 -26.65 -30.81 11.30
CA PRO A 8 -25.56 -31.66 11.60
C PRO A 8 -24.47 -30.87 12.22
N ASP A 9 -23.78 -31.50 13.03
CA ASP A 9 -22.64 -30.85 13.64
C ASP A 9 -21.71 -30.32 12.60
N ASN A 10 -21.73 -30.96 11.44
CA ASN A 10 -20.87 -30.46 10.41
C ASN A 10 -21.39 -29.19 9.80
N TRP A 11 -22.61 -28.80 10.17
CA TRP A 11 -23.04 -27.54 9.72
C TRP A 11 -22.55 -26.52 10.63
N ARG A 12 -21.44 -26.29 10.75
CA ARG A 12 -20.98 -25.17 11.43
C ARG A 12 -20.80 -24.12 10.45
N PRO A 13 -21.24 -22.94 10.77
CA PRO A 13 -20.80 -21.84 9.96
C PRO A 13 -19.31 -21.92 9.91
N LYS A 14 -18.78 -21.67 8.80
CA LYS A 14 -17.35 -21.71 8.70
C LYS A 14 -16.79 -20.76 9.71
N SER A 15 -15.93 -21.28 10.50
CA SER A 15 -15.35 -20.49 11.56
C SER A 15 -14.47 -19.40 10.97
N THR A 16 -14.24 -18.41 11.75
CA THR A 16 -13.39 -17.31 11.35
C THR A 16 -12.03 -17.75 10.83
N PRO A 17 -11.36 -18.70 11.46
CA PRO A 17 -10.08 -19.16 10.91
C PRO A 17 -10.19 -19.77 9.53
N GLU A 18 -11.29 -20.48 9.27
CA GLU A 18 -11.49 -21.04 7.95
C GLU A 18 -11.69 -19.95 6.91
N LEU A 19 -12.41 -18.92 7.28
CA LEU A 19 -12.58 -17.79 6.38
C LEU A 19 -11.24 -17.12 6.05
N SER A 20 -10.36 -17.06 7.02
CA SER A 20 -9.03 -16.51 6.79
C SER A 20 -8.26 -17.34 5.77
N HIS A 21 -8.38 -18.65 5.86
CA HIS A 21 -7.70 -19.52 4.93
C HIS A 21 -8.31 -19.44 3.54
N ASP A 22 -9.60 -19.16 3.46
CA ASP A 22 -10.31 -19.12 2.20
C ASP A 22 -10.15 -17.78 1.48
N LEU A 23 -9.52 -16.81 2.10
CA LEU A 23 -9.30 -15.54 1.42
C LEU A 23 -8.35 -15.75 0.25
N ASP A 24 -8.72 -15.19 -0.89
CA ASP A 24 -7.84 -15.31 -2.04
C ASP A 24 -6.57 -14.47 -1.82
N PRO A 25 -5.52 -14.74 -2.59
CA PRO A 25 -4.24 -14.04 -2.39
C PRO A 25 -4.33 -12.53 -2.50
N ALA A 26 -5.21 -12.03 -3.36
CA ALA A 26 -5.36 -10.59 -3.54
C ALA A 26 -5.91 -9.92 -2.29
N LYS A 27 -6.87 -10.57 -1.63
CA LYS A 27 -7.44 -10.03 -0.40
C LYS A 27 -6.45 -10.07 0.75
N ARG A 28 -5.64 -11.13 0.81
CA ARG A 28 -4.59 -11.22 1.82
C ARG A 28 -3.58 -10.11 1.64
N GLU A 29 -3.19 -9.87 0.40
CA GLU A 29 -2.24 -8.82 0.09
C GLU A 29 -2.78 -7.45 0.45
N ASN A 30 -4.04 -7.19 0.16
CA ASN A 30 -4.71 -5.95 0.53
C ASN A 30 -4.71 -5.76 2.05
N PHE A 31 -5.02 -6.82 2.77
CA PHE A 31 -5.04 -6.75 4.23
C PHE A 31 -3.66 -6.41 4.77
N ARG A 32 -2.63 -7.05 4.24
CA ARG A 32 -1.27 -6.79 4.66
C ARG A 32 -0.85 -5.36 4.38
N LEU A 33 -1.18 -4.86 3.19
CA LEU A 33 -0.86 -3.49 2.81
C LEU A 33 -1.55 -2.48 3.71
N ARG A 34 -2.80 -2.73 4.07
CA ARG A 34 -3.52 -1.85 4.97
C ARG A 34 -2.89 -1.83 6.35
N GLN A 35 -2.45 -2.98 6.83
CA GLN A 35 -1.77 -3.04 8.12
C GLN A 35 -0.46 -2.28 8.10
N GLN A 36 0.32 -2.45 7.05
CA GLN A 36 1.56 -1.70 6.90
C GLN A 36 1.31 -0.21 6.88
N SER A 37 0.30 0.22 6.14
CA SER A 37 -0.04 1.64 6.07
C SER A 37 -0.45 2.19 7.43
N ALA A 38 -1.22 1.41 8.19
CA ALA A 38 -1.63 1.83 9.53
C ALA A 38 -0.43 1.96 10.46
N MET A 39 0.49 1.00 10.40
CA MET A 39 1.70 1.05 11.22
C MET A 39 2.56 2.25 10.88
N LEU A 40 2.74 2.52 9.59
CA LEU A 40 3.51 3.68 9.15
C LEU A 40 2.89 4.99 9.63
N ARG A 41 1.56 5.09 9.58
CA ARG A 41 0.88 6.28 10.08
C ARG A 41 1.09 6.46 11.57
N THR A 42 1.03 5.35 12.32
CA THR A 42 1.25 5.40 13.77
C THR A 42 2.66 5.84 14.09
N GLU A 43 3.64 5.29 13.39
CA GLU A 43 5.04 5.67 13.57
C GLU A 43 5.26 7.14 13.26
N CYS A 44 4.66 7.63 12.18
CA CYS A 44 4.76 9.04 11.83
C CYS A 44 4.16 9.92 12.91
N LYS A 45 2.99 9.54 13.44
CA LYS A 45 2.36 10.30 14.51
C LYS A 45 3.22 10.34 15.75
N GLN A 46 3.85 9.22 16.07
CA GLN A 46 4.73 9.16 17.24
C GLN A 46 5.95 10.05 17.05
N LEU A 47 6.52 10.03 15.85
CA LEU A 47 7.66 10.89 15.54
C LEU A 47 7.31 12.36 15.66
N PHE A 48 6.11 12.75 15.25
CA PHE A 48 5.68 14.14 15.35
C PHE A 48 5.32 14.56 16.77
N ARG A 49 4.96 13.62 17.63
CA ARG A 49 4.69 13.93 19.03
C ARG A 49 5.94 14.09 19.84
N GLN A 50 6.95 13.31 19.53
CA GLN A 50 8.25 13.44 20.17
C GLN A 50 9.06 14.38 19.34
N ARG A 51 9.77 15.28 19.95
CA ARG A 51 10.67 16.13 19.19
C ARG A 51 11.73 15.25 18.55
N PRO A 52 11.66 15.03 17.26
CA PRO A 52 12.63 14.16 16.64
C PRO A 52 13.98 14.85 16.61
N ASP A 53 15.01 14.05 16.84
CA ASP A 53 16.37 14.48 16.69
C ASP A 53 16.58 14.94 15.25
N ARG A 54 17.25 16.06 15.08
CA ARG A 54 17.53 16.60 13.75
C ARG A 54 18.28 15.61 12.86
N ALA A 55 19.21 14.84 13.45
CA ALA A 55 19.92 13.82 12.70
C ALA A 55 18.99 12.72 12.19
N MET A 56 18.01 12.33 13.01
CA MET A 56 17.02 11.36 12.61
C MET A 56 16.16 11.89 11.45
N VAL A 57 15.73 13.14 11.54
CA VAL A 57 14.92 13.74 10.49
C VAL A 57 15.70 13.80 9.18
N LYS A 58 16.98 14.13 9.25
CA LYS A 58 17.83 14.14 8.04
C LYS A 58 17.94 12.77 7.42
N ALA A 59 18.09 11.73 8.24
CA ALA A 59 18.16 10.36 7.74
C ALA A 59 16.86 9.95 7.08
N LEU A 60 15.73 10.28 7.70
CA LEU A 60 14.42 10.00 7.14
C LEU A 60 14.17 10.76 5.85
N LEU A 61 14.65 11.99 5.78
CA LEU A 61 14.52 12.79 4.56
C LEU A 61 15.33 12.17 3.42
N ALA A 62 16.54 11.71 3.69
CA ALA A 62 17.34 11.06 2.67
C ALA A 62 16.65 9.82 2.12
N GLU A 63 16.01 9.07 3.00
CA GLU A 63 15.25 7.89 2.59
C GLU A 63 14.01 8.26 1.79
N ALA A 64 13.31 9.31 2.23
CA ALA A 64 12.14 9.79 1.52
C ALA A 64 12.51 10.28 0.11
N GLU A 65 13.65 10.94 -0.03
CA GLU A 65 14.11 11.39 -1.34
C GLU A 65 14.43 10.21 -2.25
N ARG A 66 15.01 9.15 -1.71
CA ARG A 66 15.24 7.93 -2.49
C ARG A 66 13.92 7.31 -2.94
N SER A 67 12.93 7.29 -2.06
CA SER A 67 11.61 6.77 -2.41
C SER A 67 10.95 7.58 -3.52
N VAL A 68 11.08 8.92 -3.45
CA VAL A 68 10.53 9.79 -4.49
C VAL A 68 11.19 9.49 -5.83
N ARG A 69 12.51 9.35 -5.85
CA ARG A 69 13.21 9.06 -7.10
C ARG A 69 12.85 7.69 -7.66
N ALA A 70 12.79 6.69 -6.80
CA ALA A 70 12.39 5.36 -7.24
C ALA A 70 10.97 5.36 -7.79
N GLY A 71 10.09 6.14 -7.17
CA GLY A 71 8.73 6.28 -7.65
C GLY A 71 8.65 6.96 -9.01
N GLU A 72 9.45 7.99 -9.22
CA GLU A 72 9.50 8.66 -10.52
C GLU A 72 9.94 7.70 -11.62
N GLU A 73 10.95 6.90 -11.34
CA GLU A 73 11.42 5.91 -12.29
C GLU A 73 10.35 4.86 -12.59
N ALA A 74 9.64 4.42 -11.55
CA ALA A 74 8.58 3.43 -11.73
C ALA A 74 7.45 4.00 -12.59
N VAL A 75 7.08 5.25 -12.37
CA VAL A 75 6.05 5.92 -13.16
C VAL A 75 6.48 6.01 -14.63
N GLU A 76 7.72 6.40 -14.86
CA GLU A 76 8.23 6.51 -16.23
C GLU A 76 8.25 5.17 -16.94
N ARG A 77 8.69 4.12 -16.27
CA ARG A 77 8.66 2.77 -16.85
C ARG A 77 7.25 2.36 -17.20
N GLN A 78 6.30 2.65 -16.32
CA GLN A 78 4.93 2.26 -16.56
C GLN A 78 4.32 3.03 -17.74
N ARG A 79 4.65 4.30 -17.87
CA ARG A 79 4.21 5.08 -19.02
C ARG A 79 4.76 4.53 -20.31
N SER A 80 6.00 4.08 -20.30
CA SER A 80 6.62 3.45 -21.47
C SER A 80 5.90 2.16 -21.84
N ILE A 81 5.55 1.36 -20.86
CA ILE A 81 4.80 0.12 -21.07
C ILE A 81 3.46 0.43 -21.74
N ILE A 82 2.75 1.44 -21.25
CA ILE A 82 1.47 1.84 -21.82
C ILE A 82 1.63 2.26 -23.29
N LYS A 83 2.66 3.05 -23.58
CA LYS A 83 2.91 3.47 -24.96
C LYS A 83 3.17 2.29 -25.87
N GLU A 84 3.93 1.32 -25.38
CA GLU A 84 4.20 0.12 -26.18
C GLU A 84 2.94 -0.69 -26.43
N LEU A 85 2.08 -0.82 -25.42
CA LEU A 85 0.83 -1.52 -25.58
C LEU A 85 -0.07 -0.82 -26.58
N GLU A 86 -0.16 0.49 -26.51
CA GLU A 86 -0.95 1.27 -27.46
C GLU A 86 -0.42 1.13 -28.86
N ARG A 87 0.89 1.19 -29.03
CA ARG A 87 1.51 1.05 -30.33
C ARG A 87 1.23 -0.31 -30.96
N ALA A 88 1.24 -1.34 -30.12
CA ALA A 88 1.00 -2.71 -30.58
C ALA A 88 -0.49 -3.03 -30.72
N GLY A 89 -1.37 -2.13 -30.30
CA GLY A 89 -2.80 -2.36 -30.40
C GLY A 89 -3.38 -3.25 -29.32
N TYR A 90 -2.66 -3.44 -28.22
CA TYR A 90 -3.14 -4.23 -27.11
C TYR A 90 -3.94 -3.36 -26.14
N ASP A 91 -4.77 -4.03 -25.35
CA ASP A 91 -5.52 -3.36 -24.31
C ASP A 91 -4.57 -2.90 -23.18
N ASP A 92 -4.64 -1.63 -22.85
CA ASP A 92 -3.76 -1.04 -21.85
C ASP A 92 -4.47 -0.74 -20.51
N LYS A 93 -5.67 -1.26 -20.34
CA LYS A 93 -6.51 -0.91 -19.21
C LYS A 93 -5.85 -1.24 -17.86
N GLU A 94 -5.31 -2.45 -17.75
CA GLU A 94 -4.63 -2.86 -16.53
C GLU A 94 -3.37 -2.05 -16.30
N ALA A 95 -2.63 -1.78 -17.37
CA ALA A 95 -1.41 -0.99 -17.27
C ALA A 95 -1.71 0.42 -16.79
N ARG A 96 -2.82 1.00 -17.23
CA ARG A 96 -3.24 2.33 -16.76
C ARG A 96 -3.65 2.30 -15.30
N SER A 97 -4.28 1.22 -14.88
CA SER A 97 -4.66 1.05 -13.49
C SER A 97 -3.42 0.99 -12.59
N VAL A 98 -2.38 0.28 -13.03
CA VAL A 98 -1.13 0.22 -12.30
C VAL A 98 -0.48 1.61 -12.23
N LEU A 99 -0.51 2.35 -13.34
CA LEU A 99 0.02 3.71 -13.35
C LEU A 99 -0.69 4.58 -12.33
N HIS A 100 -2.00 4.47 -12.25
CA HIS A 100 -2.78 5.24 -11.30
C HIS A 100 -2.37 4.94 -9.85
N ALA A 101 -2.18 3.66 -9.55
CA ALA A 101 -1.72 3.25 -8.22
C ALA A 101 -0.32 3.80 -7.92
N LEU A 102 0.57 3.77 -8.92
CA LEU A 102 1.91 4.30 -8.75
C LEU A 102 1.90 5.81 -8.50
N LEU A 103 1.02 6.53 -9.20
CA LEU A 103 0.90 7.97 -9.00
C LEU A 103 0.36 8.30 -7.60
N ASN A 104 -0.58 7.52 -7.10
CA ASN A 104 -1.08 7.72 -5.75
C ASN A 104 0.01 7.49 -4.71
N THR A 105 0.78 6.44 -4.87
CA THR A 105 1.89 6.14 -3.97
C THR A 105 2.94 7.24 -4.03
N GLN A 106 3.23 7.72 -5.22
CA GLN A 106 4.21 8.78 -5.42
C GLN A 106 3.77 10.07 -4.72
N ALA A 107 2.50 10.39 -4.78
CA ALA A 107 1.98 11.56 -4.08
C ALA A 107 2.22 11.47 -2.58
N LEU A 108 2.08 10.28 -2.00
CA LEU A 108 2.36 10.07 -0.58
C LEU A 108 3.85 10.25 -0.26
N HIS A 109 4.71 9.74 -1.12
CA HIS A 109 6.15 9.89 -0.93
C HIS A 109 6.56 11.37 -0.96
N VAL A 110 6.01 12.10 -1.91
CA VAL A 110 6.29 13.54 -2.03
C VAL A 110 5.80 14.28 -0.79
N LEU A 111 4.61 13.95 -0.32
CA LEU A 111 4.06 14.58 0.86
C LEU A 111 4.93 14.31 2.09
N THR A 112 5.39 13.10 2.24
CA THR A 112 6.27 12.72 3.35
C THR A 112 7.58 13.51 3.30
N ARG A 113 8.17 13.58 2.11
CA ARG A 113 9.40 14.34 1.93
C ARG A 113 9.21 15.81 2.30
N ASP A 114 8.12 16.40 1.83
CA ASP A 114 7.87 17.82 2.07
C ASP A 114 7.67 18.11 3.56
N ARG A 115 6.99 17.21 4.27
CA ARG A 115 6.84 17.32 5.72
C ARG A 115 8.17 17.31 6.43
N LEU A 116 9.05 16.42 6.02
CA LEU A 116 10.36 16.30 6.64
C LEU A 116 11.22 17.53 6.36
N VAL A 117 11.10 18.09 5.17
CA VAL A 117 11.77 19.35 4.84
C VAL A 117 11.28 20.47 5.75
N GLU A 118 9.97 20.56 5.96
CA GLU A 118 9.40 21.55 6.87
C GLU A 118 9.98 21.41 8.28
N LEU A 119 10.10 20.19 8.77
CA LEU A 119 10.66 19.97 10.10
C LEU A 119 12.10 20.45 10.22
N LEU A 120 12.87 20.34 9.15
CA LEU A 120 14.26 20.79 9.17
C LEU A 120 14.42 22.30 9.05
N THR A 121 13.40 22.97 8.53
CA THR A 121 13.46 24.43 8.33
C THR A 121 12.89 25.21 9.51
N GLU A 122 12.33 24.55 10.49
CA GLU A 122 11.83 25.20 11.71
C GLU A 122 12.91 25.55 12.72
#